data_71a3982394c229c076bbf1ddbe1de9bd
#
_entry.id   71a3982394c229c076bbf1ddbe1de9bd
#
_cell.length_a   1.000
_cell.length_b   1.000
_cell.length_c   1.000
_cell.angle_alpha   90.00
_cell.angle_beta   90.00
_cell.angle_gamma   90.00
#
_symmetry.space_group_name_H-M   'P 1'
#
loop_
_entity.id
_entity.type
_entity.pdbx_description
1 polymer ?
#
loop_
_entity_poly.entity_id
_entity_poly.type
_entity_poly.pdbx_seq_one_letter_code
_entity_poly.pdbx_strand_id
1 'polypeptide(L)'
;MAEKQLSMHDVLIETHVGLERQGPGSPEMTIKALSFLDNPSEISRAADFGCGTGGQTMVLAENITGSITGIDICSDFIEVFNENAQKLNLEERVKGIVGSIEELHFQKEEFDLIWSEGVIDSLGFEKCLSYWNSFLKKDGYVVVTCPSWITDERPDEIGEFWVDAGSGLDTVGDNITTMQKCGYGFVASFVLPEKCWNDYFVPREAAGKALLEKYARNQIVVDYLKEDKREVELYAKYKQHYGYVFYIGKKA
;
A
#
# COMPACT_ATOMS: atom_id res chain seq x y z
N MET A 1 -34.05 -10.52 12.17
CA MET A 1 -32.56 -10.53 12.07
C MET A 1 -32.09 -9.24 12.73
N ALA A 2 -31.18 -9.29 13.71
CA ALA A 2 -30.63 -8.06 14.29
C ALA A 2 -29.90 -7.32 13.18
N GLU A 3 -30.21 -6.03 12.96
CA GLU A 3 -29.42 -5.18 12.06
C GLU A 3 -27.97 -5.20 12.54
N LYS A 4 -27.04 -5.53 11.65
CA LYS A 4 -25.60 -5.45 11.95
C LYS A 4 -25.29 -4.00 12.32
N GLN A 5 -24.81 -3.77 13.52
CA GLN A 5 -24.42 -2.43 13.95
C GLN A 5 -23.21 -2.01 13.13
N LEU A 6 -23.29 -0.85 12.46
CA LEU A 6 -22.20 -0.27 11.68
C LEU A 6 -20.97 -0.05 12.57
N SER A 7 -19.80 -0.41 12.10
CA SER A 7 -18.52 -0.20 12.76
C SER A 7 -17.63 0.78 11.98
N MET A 8 -16.59 1.32 12.62
CA MET A 8 -15.57 2.14 11.94
C MET A 8 -14.91 1.38 10.80
N HIS A 9 -14.69 0.07 10.99
CA HIS A 9 -14.13 -0.81 9.95
C HIS A 9 -15.05 -0.95 8.75
N ASP A 10 -16.37 -1.10 8.95
CA ASP A 10 -17.34 -1.13 7.84
C ASP A 10 -17.32 0.19 7.06
N VAL A 11 -17.21 1.34 7.74
CA VAL A 11 -17.11 2.66 7.10
C VAL A 11 -15.80 2.78 6.30
N LEU A 12 -14.68 2.32 6.85
CA LEU A 12 -13.40 2.29 6.14
C LEU A 12 -13.51 1.46 4.85
N ILE A 13 -14.04 0.25 4.93
CA ILE A 13 -14.21 -0.59 3.74
C ILE A 13 -15.09 0.12 2.70
N GLU A 14 -16.25 0.62 3.10
CA GLU A 14 -17.20 1.25 2.19
C GLU A 14 -16.67 2.54 1.55
N THR A 15 -15.79 3.29 2.23
CA THR A 15 -15.12 4.46 1.64
C THR A 15 -14.03 4.10 0.64
N HIS A 16 -13.44 2.91 0.76
CA HIS A 16 -12.25 2.54 -0.03
C HIS A 16 -12.50 1.52 -1.11
N VAL A 17 -13.52 0.65 -0.96
CA VAL A 17 -13.75 -0.48 -1.88
C VAL A 17 -14.02 -0.06 -3.33
N GLY A 18 -14.58 1.13 -3.52
CA GLY A 18 -14.84 1.72 -4.85
C GLY A 18 -13.68 2.54 -5.42
N LEU A 19 -12.58 2.70 -4.69
CA LEU A 19 -11.43 3.46 -5.14
C LEU A 19 -10.48 2.56 -5.96
N GLU A 20 -9.79 3.16 -6.92
CA GLU A 20 -8.74 2.48 -7.68
C GLU A 20 -7.59 2.01 -6.78
N ARG A 21 -7.23 2.84 -5.77
CA ARG A 21 -6.19 2.56 -4.77
C ARG A 21 -6.70 2.91 -3.38
N GLN A 22 -6.25 2.16 -2.38
CA GLN A 22 -6.62 2.38 -0.98
C GLN A 22 -5.60 3.25 -0.22
N GLY A 23 -4.68 3.89 -0.95
CA GLY A 23 -3.66 4.81 -0.45
C GLY A 23 -3.07 5.68 -1.56
N PRO A 24 -2.18 6.65 -1.22
CA PRO A 24 -1.51 7.48 -2.20
C PRO A 24 -0.65 6.67 -3.17
N GLY A 25 -0.80 6.90 -4.46
CA GLY A 25 -0.06 6.21 -5.52
C GLY A 25 -0.56 6.60 -6.89
N SER A 26 0.09 6.10 -7.94
CA SER A 26 -0.41 6.23 -9.32
C SER A 26 0.22 5.19 -10.25
N PRO A 27 -0.40 4.88 -11.40
CA PRO A 27 0.18 4.00 -12.41
C PRO A 27 1.60 4.43 -12.82
N GLU A 28 1.83 5.72 -13.01
CA GLU A 28 3.13 6.27 -13.41
C GLU A 28 4.22 6.01 -12.35
N MET A 29 3.87 6.05 -11.05
CA MET A 29 4.82 5.81 -9.98
C MET A 29 5.13 4.32 -9.81
N THR A 30 4.14 3.45 -10.00
CA THR A 30 4.35 2.00 -10.07
C THR A 30 5.28 1.64 -11.24
N ILE A 31 5.04 2.18 -12.46
CA ILE A 31 5.90 1.99 -13.63
C ILE A 31 7.30 2.56 -13.37
N LYS A 32 7.41 3.74 -12.75
CA LYS A 32 8.70 4.32 -12.38
C LYS A 32 9.47 3.41 -11.43
N ALA A 33 8.82 2.84 -10.42
CA ALA A 33 9.48 1.92 -9.50
C ALA A 33 9.94 0.64 -10.22
N LEU A 34 9.12 0.07 -11.12
CA LEU A 34 9.51 -1.06 -11.97
C LEU A 34 10.73 -0.76 -12.85
N SER A 35 10.89 0.47 -13.31
CA SER A 35 12.01 0.85 -14.18
C SER A 35 13.40 0.76 -13.52
N PHE A 36 13.46 0.61 -12.20
CA PHE A 36 14.71 0.38 -11.47
C PHE A 36 15.11 -1.10 -11.38
N LEU A 37 14.25 -2.02 -11.79
CA LEU A 37 14.54 -3.45 -11.82
C LEU A 37 15.30 -3.79 -13.12
N ASP A 38 16.28 -4.70 -13.05
CA ASP A 38 17.15 -5.02 -14.20
C ASP A 38 16.37 -5.60 -15.39
N ASN A 39 15.46 -6.53 -15.21
CA ASN A 39 14.71 -7.15 -16.29
C ASN A 39 13.27 -7.47 -15.85
N PRO A 40 12.37 -6.50 -15.78
CA PRO A 40 10.98 -6.75 -15.33
C PRO A 40 10.25 -7.83 -16.14
N SER A 41 10.58 -8.01 -17.41
CA SER A 41 10.00 -9.04 -18.28
C SER A 41 10.41 -10.48 -17.91
N GLU A 42 11.46 -10.66 -17.11
CA GLU A 42 11.92 -11.99 -16.64
C GLU A 42 11.27 -12.40 -15.32
N ILE A 43 10.50 -11.50 -14.68
CA ILE A 43 9.75 -11.81 -13.47
C ILE A 43 8.69 -12.86 -13.81
N SER A 44 8.86 -14.06 -13.26
CA SER A 44 7.96 -15.19 -13.48
C SER A 44 6.90 -15.33 -12.39
N ARG A 45 7.22 -14.94 -11.15
CA ARG A 45 6.31 -14.96 -10.00
C ARG A 45 6.47 -13.71 -9.14
N ALA A 46 5.40 -12.97 -9.00
CA ALA A 46 5.34 -11.81 -8.12
C ALA A 46 4.27 -12.00 -7.04
N ALA A 47 4.46 -11.34 -5.90
CA ALA A 47 3.44 -11.17 -4.88
C ALA A 47 3.19 -9.67 -4.64
N ASP A 48 1.93 -9.29 -4.39
CA ASP A 48 1.55 -7.95 -3.94
C ASP A 48 0.89 -8.07 -2.54
N PHE A 49 1.61 -7.64 -1.52
CA PHE A 49 1.22 -7.77 -0.12
C PHE A 49 0.48 -6.50 0.35
N GLY A 50 -0.77 -6.67 0.80
CA GLY A 50 -1.70 -5.57 1.03
C GLY A 50 -2.20 -4.99 -0.28
N CYS A 51 -2.63 -5.87 -1.20
CA CYS A 51 -2.93 -5.50 -2.58
C CYS A 51 -4.19 -4.64 -2.75
N GLY A 52 -5.04 -4.52 -1.71
CA GLY A 52 -6.31 -3.82 -1.80
C GLY A 52 -7.18 -4.33 -2.95
N THR A 53 -7.77 -3.43 -3.72
CA THR A 53 -8.58 -3.74 -4.91
C THR A 53 -7.74 -3.99 -6.18
N GLY A 54 -6.40 -3.98 -6.06
CA GLY A 54 -5.48 -4.36 -7.11
C GLY A 54 -5.03 -3.24 -8.06
N GLY A 55 -5.22 -1.97 -7.71
CA GLY A 55 -4.85 -0.85 -8.60
C GLY A 55 -3.40 -0.92 -9.07
N GLN A 56 -2.43 -1.08 -8.16
CA GLN A 56 -1.02 -1.26 -8.52
C GLN A 56 -0.77 -2.63 -9.16
N THR A 57 -1.46 -3.69 -8.70
CA THR A 57 -1.27 -5.05 -9.23
C THR A 57 -1.62 -5.16 -10.70
N MET A 58 -2.70 -4.49 -11.16
CA MET A 58 -3.09 -4.49 -12.57
C MET A 58 -2.04 -3.77 -13.42
N VAL A 59 -1.46 -2.67 -12.93
CA VAL A 59 -0.33 -1.99 -13.60
C VAL A 59 0.89 -2.90 -13.67
N LEU A 60 1.24 -3.62 -12.59
CA LEU A 60 2.31 -4.62 -12.61
C LEU A 60 2.04 -5.68 -13.67
N ALA A 61 0.81 -6.20 -13.72
CA ALA A 61 0.43 -7.24 -14.66
C ALA A 61 0.56 -6.82 -16.14
N GLU A 62 0.38 -5.57 -16.47
CA GLU A 62 0.60 -5.04 -17.80
C GLU A 62 2.09 -4.94 -18.17
N ASN A 63 2.99 -4.90 -17.18
CA ASN A 63 4.42 -4.63 -17.36
C ASN A 63 5.33 -5.82 -17.07
N ILE A 64 4.80 -6.91 -16.49
CA ILE A 64 5.51 -8.18 -16.31
C ILE A 64 4.73 -9.32 -16.98
N THR A 65 5.44 -10.39 -17.36
CA THR A 65 4.81 -11.54 -18.05
C THR A 65 4.37 -12.65 -17.10
N GLY A 66 4.91 -12.67 -15.89
CA GLY A 66 4.66 -13.70 -14.90
C GLY A 66 3.32 -13.63 -14.20
N SER A 67 3.10 -14.57 -13.30
CA SER A 67 1.92 -14.60 -12.42
C SER A 67 2.09 -13.67 -11.23
N ILE A 68 0.99 -13.09 -10.76
CA ILE A 68 0.95 -12.24 -9.57
C ILE A 68 -0.08 -12.78 -8.60
N THR A 69 0.32 -12.96 -7.33
CA THR A 69 -0.60 -13.27 -6.24
C THR A 69 -0.76 -12.03 -5.36
N GLY A 70 -1.94 -11.44 -5.35
CA GLY A 70 -2.31 -10.38 -4.42
C GLY A 70 -2.82 -10.97 -3.10
N ILE A 71 -2.41 -10.40 -1.97
CA ILE A 71 -2.88 -10.80 -0.64
C ILE A 71 -3.38 -9.57 0.10
N ASP A 72 -4.60 -9.65 0.62
CA ASP A 72 -5.18 -8.65 1.51
C ASP A 72 -6.05 -9.33 2.56
N ILE A 73 -6.13 -8.73 3.75
CA ILE A 73 -6.96 -9.25 4.83
C ILE A 73 -8.45 -8.98 4.61
N CYS A 74 -8.77 -7.96 3.80
CA CYS A 74 -10.14 -7.54 3.53
C CYS A 74 -10.74 -8.35 2.37
N SER A 75 -11.74 -9.18 2.67
CA SER A 75 -12.44 -9.99 1.67
C SER A 75 -13.14 -9.16 0.60
N ASP A 76 -13.70 -8.01 0.97
CA ASP A 76 -14.40 -7.11 0.05
C ASP A 76 -13.43 -6.51 -0.98
N PHE A 77 -12.20 -6.19 -0.57
CA PHE A 77 -11.16 -5.74 -1.50
C PHE A 77 -10.72 -6.85 -2.45
N ILE A 78 -10.55 -8.07 -1.93
CA ILE A 78 -10.16 -9.24 -2.75
C ILE A 78 -11.25 -9.62 -3.76
N GLU A 79 -12.53 -9.47 -3.42
CA GLU A 79 -13.63 -9.66 -4.37
C GLU A 79 -13.49 -8.69 -5.56
N VAL A 80 -13.35 -7.38 -5.28
CA VAL A 80 -13.13 -6.34 -6.31
C VAL A 80 -11.82 -6.57 -7.07
N PHE A 81 -10.73 -6.97 -6.39
CA PHE A 81 -9.46 -7.33 -7.02
C PHE A 81 -9.66 -8.39 -8.12
N ASN A 82 -10.33 -9.49 -7.78
CA ASN A 82 -10.55 -10.59 -8.73
C ASN A 82 -11.51 -10.18 -9.86
N GLU A 83 -12.52 -9.36 -9.58
CA GLU A 83 -13.35 -8.76 -10.63
C GLU A 83 -12.53 -7.87 -11.59
N ASN A 84 -11.62 -7.06 -11.06
CA ASN A 84 -10.76 -6.19 -11.87
C ASN A 84 -9.80 -7.02 -12.73
N ALA A 85 -9.22 -8.10 -12.19
CA ALA A 85 -8.42 -9.03 -12.98
C ALA A 85 -9.23 -9.66 -14.11
N GLN A 86 -10.47 -10.08 -13.84
CA GLN A 86 -11.37 -10.64 -14.86
C GLN A 86 -11.76 -9.62 -15.94
N LYS A 87 -12.10 -8.38 -15.56
CA LYS A 87 -12.44 -7.30 -16.51
C LYS A 87 -11.31 -7.01 -17.50
N LEU A 88 -10.06 -7.24 -17.08
CA LEU A 88 -8.85 -7.05 -17.89
C LEU A 88 -8.36 -8.34 -18.57
N ASN A 89 -9.08 -9.47 -18.43
CA ASN A 89 -8.71 -10.80 -18.91
C ASN A 89 -7.34 -11.27 -18.37
N LEU A 90 -7.07 -11.00 -17.09
CA LEU A 90 -5.84 -11.34 -16.39
C LEU A 90 -6.01 -12.48 -15.38
N GLU A 91 -7.22 -13.02 -15.18
CA GLU A 91 -7.59 -13.98 -14.13
C GLU A 91 -6.79 -15.29 -14.18
N GLU A 92 -6.22 -15.65 -15.31
CA GLU A 92 -5.37 -16.86 -15.45
C GLU A 92 -3.99 -16.68 -14.79
N ARG A 93 -3.53 -15.43 -14.59
CA ARG A 93 -2.20 -15.14 -14.05
C ARG A 93 -2.16 -14.12 -12.91
N VAL A 94 -3.27 -13.45 -12.62
CA VAL A 94 -3.41 -12.50 -11.51
C VAL A 94 -4.54 -12.97 -10.61
N LYS A 95 -4.21 -13.26 -9.35
CA LYS A 95 -5.17 -13.82 -8.40
C LYS A 95 -5.03 -13.18 -7.03
N GLY A 96 -6.13 -12.63 -6.54
CA GLY A 96 -6.28 -12.16 -5.16
C GLY A 96 -6.71 -13.28 -4.22
N ILE A 97 -6.09 -13.35 -3.07
CA ILE A 97 -6.44 -14.28 -1.98
C ILE A 97 -6.59 -13.52 -0.67
N VAL A 98 -7.59 -13.90 0.12
CA VAL A 98 -7.78 -13.34 1.47
C VAL A 98 -6.75 -13.96 2.40
N GLY A 99 -5.96 -13.12 3.08
CA GLY A 99 -4.94 -13.58 4.01
C GLY A 99 -4.20 -12.45 4.70
N SER A 100 -3.54 -12.79 5.81
CA SER A 100 -2.67 -11.86 6.51
C SER A 100 -1.26 -11.89 5.93
N ILE A 101 -0.70 -10.71 5.66
CA ILE A 101 0.70 -10.58 5.22
C ILE A 101 1.71 -10.77 6.35
N GLU A 102 1.24 -10.95 7.57
CA GLU A 102 2.04 -11.35 8.75
C GLU A 102 2.11 -12.86 8.93
N GLU A 103 1.23 -13.64 8.26
CA GLU A 103 1.15 -15.10 8.37
C GLU A 103 0.97 -15.71 6.98
N LEU A 104 2.06 -15.73 6.21
CA LEU A 104 2.09 -16.17 4.82
C LEU A 104 2.44 -17.66 4.72
N HIS A 105 1.73 -18.38 3.85
CA HIS A 105 1.92 -19.82 3.63
C HIS A 105 2.56 -20.10 2.26
N PHE A 106 3.66 -19.39 1.94
CA PHE A 106 4.43 -19.58 0.72
C PHE A 106 5.70 -20.39 0.97
N GLN A 107 6.26 -20.93 -0.10
CA GLN A 107 7.55 -21.60 -0.03
C GLN A 107 8.68 -20.58 0.08
N LYS A 108 9.80 -21.00 0.65
CA LYS A 108 11.02 -20.17 0.62
C LYS A 108 11.44 -19.96 -0.82
N GLU A 109 11.93 -18.76 -1.12
CA GLU A 109 12.45 -18.39 -2.45
C GLU A 109 11.43 -18.64 -3.59
N GLU A 110 10.16 -18.34 -3.32
CA GLU A 110 9.08 -18.55 -4.27
C GLU A 110 8.97 -17.40 -5.30
N PHE A 111 9.25 -16.16 -4.88
CA PHE A 111 8.98 -14.98 -5.68
C PHE A 111 10.24 -14.32 -6.24
N ASP A 112 10.15 -13.83 -7.48
CA ASP A 112 11.14 -12.97 -8.11
C ASP A 112 10.95 -11.51 -7.66
N LEU A 113 9.70 -11.13 -7.33
CA LEU A 113 9.31 -9.79 -6.92
C LEU A 113 8.29 -9.86 -5.77
N ILE A 114 8.54 -9.10 -4.72
CA ILE A 114 7.55 -8.78 -3.68
C ILE A 114 7.27 -7.27 -3.76
N TRP A 115 5.99 -6.94 -3.88
CA TRP A 115 5.47 -5.57 -3.95
C TRP A 115 4.56 -5.28 -2.76
N SER A 116 4.58 -4.03 -2.25
CA SER A 116 3.65 -3.60 -1.20
C SER A 116 3.56 -2.08 -1.16
N GLU A 117 2.41 -1.51 -1.44
CA GLU A 117 2.18 -0.07 -1.37
C GLU A 117 1.20 0.28 -0.23
N GLY A 118 1.64 1.16 0.71
CA GLY A 118 0.77 1.75 1.73
C GLY A 118 0.35 0.84 2.88
N VAL A 119 1.14 -0.17 3.23
CA VAL A 119 0.78 -1.15 4.28
C VAL A 119 1.90 -1.41 5.27
N ILE A 120 3.14 -1.41 4.82
CA ILE A 120 4.30 -1.88 5.61
C ILE A 120 4.52 -1.08 6.90
N ASP A 121 4.14 0.18 6.91
CA ASP A 121 4.28 1.09 8.05
C ASP A 121 3.42 0.67 9.25
N SER A 122 2.20 0.20 9.01
CA SER A 122 1.27 -0.23 10.08
C SER A 122 1.71 -1.53 10.78
N LEU A 123 2.53 -2.35 10.12
CA LEU A 123 3.03 -3.62 10.62
C LEU A 123 4.47 -3.57 11.10
N GLY A 124 5.19 -2.54 10.72
CA GLY A 124 6.61 -2.31 11.02
C GLY A 124 7.54 -2.67 9.86
N PHE A 125 8.26 -1.67 9.37
CA PHE A 125 9.12 -1.75 8.19
C PHE A 125 10.18 -2.86 8.30
N GLU A 126 10.94 -2.90 9.42
CA GLU A 126 11.96 -3.93 9.67
C GLU A 126 11.35 -5.33 9.78
N LYS A 127 10.24 -5.46 10.51
CA LYS A 127 9.55 -6.73 10.72
C LYS A 127 9.10 -7.35 9.39
N CYS A 128 8.43 -6.57 8.55
CA CYS A 128 7.94 -7.04 7.26
C CYS A 128 9.09 -7.41 6.33
N LEU A 129 10.08 -6.54 6.15
CA LEU A 129 11.21 -6.81 5.27
C LEU A 129 12.01 -8.04 5.70
N SER A 130 12.25 -8.21 7.01
CA SER A 130 12.94 -9.41 7.53
C SER A 130 12.17 -10.69 7.27
N TYR A 131 10.83 -10.66 7.46
CA TYR A 131 9.97 -11.81 7.25
C TYR A 131 9.85 -12.16 5.76
N TRP A 132 9.59 -11.17 4.91
CA TRP A 132 9.36 -11.37 3.48
C TRP A 132 10.64 -11.77 2.73
N ASN A 133 11.83 -11.44 3.25
CA ASN A 133 13.10 -11.85 2.68
C ASN A 133 13.17 -13.37 2.43
N SER A 134 12.57 -14.17 3.31
CA SER A 134 12.59 -15.63 3.19
C SER A 134 11.82 -16.16 1.96
N PHE A 135 10.82 -15.43 1.47
CA PHE A 135 10.00 -15.81 0.33
C PHE A 135 10.56 -15.31 -1.01
N LEU A 136 11.49 -14.36 -0.96
CA LEU A 136 12.13 -13.81 -2.15
C LEU A 136 13.29 -14.69 -2.60
N LYS A 137 13.38 -14.97 -3.89
CA LYS A 137 14.53 -15.64 -4.49
C LYS A 137 15.79 -14.83 -4.32
N LYS A 138 16.95 -15.46 -4.40
CA LYS A 138 18.22 -14.76 -4.55
C LYS A 138 18.16 -13.85 -5.80
N ASP A 139 18.73 -12.66 -5.69
CA ASP A 139 18.66 -11.61 -6.72
C ASP A 139 17.25 -11.07 -7.05
N GLY A 140 16.20 -11.53 -6.33
CA GLY A 140 14.85 -11.01 -6.43
C GLY A 140 14.70 -9.62 -5.80
N TYR A 141 13.62 -8.95 -6.12
CA TYR A 141 13.40 -7.56 -5.72
C TYR A 141 12.26 -7.43 -4.69
N VAL A 142 12.45 -6.53 -3.74
CA VAL A 142 11.38 -6.01 -2.88
C VAL A 142 11.14 -4.54 -3.23
N VAL A 143 9.89 -4.16 -3.41
CA VAL A 143 9.46 -2.79 -3.69
C VAL A 143 8.34 -2.44 -2.71
N VAL A 144 8.58 -1.43 -1.88
CA VAL A 144 7.61 -1.03 -0.86
C VAL A 144 7.45 0.49 -0.81
N THR A 145 6.31 0.97 -0.34
CA THR A 145 6.14 2.37 0.04
C THR A 145 5.92 2.50 1.54
N CYS A 146 6.53 3.53 2.13
CA CYS A 146 6.40 3.83 3.55
C CYS A 146 6.39 5.35 3.76
N PRO A 147 5.54 5.90 4.63
CA PRO A 147 5.61 7.31 4.99
C PRO A 147 6.92 7.58 5.72
N SER A 148 7.59 8.65 5.34
CA SER A 148 8.95 8.93 5.83
C SER A 148 9.21 10.43 5.93
N TRP A 149 10.07 10.84 6.86
CA TRP A 149 10.62 12.19 6.90
C TRP A 149 11.52 12.44 5.68
N ILE A 150 11.25 13.51 4.96
CA ILE A 150 12.00 13.92 3.76
C ILE A 150 12.87 15.17 4.01
N THR A 151 12.80 15.72 5.23
CA THR A 151 13.62 16.84 5.71
C THR A 151 14.11 16.58 7.12
N ASP A 152 15.05 17.40 7.61
CA ASP A 152 15.53 17.37 9.00
C ASP A 152 14.53 18.00 9.98
N GLU A 153 13.65 18.88 9.52
CA GLU A 153 12.55 19.43 10.30
C GLU A 153 11.46 18.38 10.51
N ARG A 154 11.08 18.15 11.76
CA ARG A 154 10.10 17.13 12.17
C ARG A 154 9.05 17.76 13.08
N PRO A 155 8.03 18.44 12.52
CA PRO A 155 6.98 19.06 13.34
C PRO A 155 6.27 18.03 14.20
N ASP A 156 6.14 18.31 15.50
CA ASP A 156 5.58 17.36 16.47
C ASP A 156 4.15 16.92 16.10
N GLU A 157 3.31 17.86 15.66
CA GLU A 157 1.90 17.60 15.32
C GLU A 157 1.71 16.48 14.28
N ILE A 158 2.55 16.45 13.26
CA ILE A 158 2.47 15.37 12.24
C ILE A 158 3.16 14.10 12.71
N GLY A 159 4.22 14.20 13.51
CA GLY A 159 4.84 13.05 14.15
C GLY A 159 3.87 12.32 15.09
N GLU A 160 3.19 13.06 15.96
CA GLU A 160 2.16 12.54 16.87
C GLU A 160 0.99 11.91 16.11
N PHE A 161 0.52 12.54 15.01
CA PHE A 161 -0.54 11.98 14.18
C PHE A 161 -0.20 10.58 13.65
N TRP A 162 1.00 10.39 13.13
CA TRP A 162 1.42 9.08 12.61
C TRP A 162 1.63 8.04 13.71
N VAL A 163 2.13 8.45 14.89
CA VAL A 163 2.22 7.58 16.07
C VAL A 163 0.83 7.14 16.53
N ASP A 164 -0.14 8.06 16.60
CA ASP A 164 -1.53 7.76 16.98
C ASP A 164 -2.21 6.83 15.95
N ALA A 165 -1.83 6.94 14.67
CA ALA A 165 -2.28 6.05 13.60
C ALA A 165 -1.60 4.65 13.64
N GLY A 166 -0.73 4.40 14.61
CA GLY A 166 -0.03 3.11 14.77
C GLY A 166 1.25 2.98 13.93
N SER A 167 1.69 4.08 13.30
CA SER A 167 2.89 4.13 12.47
C SER A 167 3.84 5.22 12.96
N GLY A 168 5.14 4.96 12.94
CA GLY A 168 6.15 5.99 13.17
C GLY A 168 6.73 6.48 11.83
N LEU A 169 7.25 7.71 11.81
CA LEU A 169 7.97 8.21 10.65
C LEU A 169 9.49 8.11 10.91
N ASP A 170 10.15 7.22 10.18
CA ASP A 170 11.60 7.19 10.09
C ASP A 170 12.12 8.08 8.95
N THR A 171 13.40 8.42 8.94
CA THR A 171 14.00 9.10 7.81
C THR A 171 14.21 8.16 6.62
N VAL A 172 14.32 8.72 5.42
CA VAL A 172 14.68 7.93 4.22
C VAL A 172 15.99 7.18 4.45
N GLY A 173 16.98 7.80 5.11
CA GLY A 173 18.27 7.17 5.42
C GLY A 173 18.16 6.02 6.42
N ASP A 174 17.32 6.15 7.45
CA ASP A 174 17.09 5.10 8.44
C ASP A 174 16.40 3.89 7.79
N ASN A 175 15.39 4.13 6.97
CA ASN A 175 14.70 3.06 6.23
C ASN A 175 15.60 2.33 5.23
N ILE A 176 16.48 3.05 4.51
CA ILE A 176 17.49 2.43 3.65
C ILE A 176 18.46 1.56 4.48
N THR A 177 18.92 2.08 5.61
CA THR A 177 19.81 1.34 6.53
C THR A 177 19.12 0.08 7.07
N THR A 178 17.86 0.18 7.43
CA THR A 178 17.04 -0.95 7.90
C THR A 178 16.85 -1.99 6.79
N MET A 179 16.52 -1.55 5.56
CA MET A 179 16.42 -2.44 4.40
C MET A 179 17.73 -3.23 4.17
N GLN A 180 18.86 -2.57 4.28
CA GLN A 180 20.17 -3.23 4.15
C GLN A 180 20.43 -4.24 5.26
N LYS A 181 20.08 -3.93 6.52
CA LYS A 181 20.16 -4.88 7.64
C LYS A 181 19.26 -6.11 7.45
N CYS A 182 18.12 -5.95 6.77
CA CYS A 182 17.23 -7.05 6.42
C CYS A 182 17.73 -7.92 5.25
N GLY A 183 18.94 -7.67 4.72
CA GLY A 183 19.57 -8.50 3.68
C GLY A 183 19.27 -8.07 2.25
N TYR A 184 18.91 -6.80 2.04
CA TYR A 184 18.70 -6.24 0.71
C TYR A 184 19.77 -5.23 0.34
N GLY A 185 20.34 -5.34 -0.85
CA GLY A 185 21.11 -4.26 -1.47
C GLY A 185 20.16 -3.14 -1.89
N PHE A 186 20.43 -1.90 -1.45
CA PHE A 186 19.65 -0.74 -1.87
C PHE A 186 19.80 -0.48 -3.38
N VAL A 187 18.69 -0.29 -4.07
CA VAL A 187 18.64 0.00 -5.51
C VAL A 187 18.25 1.46 -5.76
N ALA A 188 17.09 1.87 -5.27
CA ALA A 188 16.60 3.24 -5.44
C ALA A 188 15.56 3.61 -4.38
N SER A 189 15.35 4.90 -4.19
CA SER A 189 14.22 5.46 -3.47
C SER A 189 13.77 6.78 -4.11
N PHE A 190 12.50 7.10 -4.00
CA PHE A 190 11.95 8.38 -4.45
C PHE A 190 10.64 8.70 -3.73
N VAL A 191 10.39 9.99 -3.53
CA VAL A 191 9.17 10.50 -2.89
C VAL A 191 8.03 10.52 -3.90
N LEU A 192 6.83 10.11 -3.47
CA LEU A 192 5.60 10.27 -4.25
C LEU A 192 5.26 11.75 -4.43
N PRO A 193 4.90 12.17 -5.65
CA PRO A 193 4.45 13.54 -5.88
C PRO A 193 3.09 13.81 -5.24
N GLU A 194 2.82 15.08 -4.92
CA GLU A 194 1.55 15.55 -4.35
C GLU A 194 0.32 15.08 -5.13
N LYS A 195 0.44 14.92 -6.45
CA LYS A 195 -0.64 14.39 -7.29
C LYS A 195 -1.17 13.05 -6.79
N CYS A 196 -0.30 12.13 -6.34
CA CYS A 196 -0.70 10.81 -5.84
C CYS A 196 -1.59 10.91 -4.58
N TRP A 197 -1.33 11.90 -3.73
CA TRP A 197 -2.15 12.18 -2.56
C TRP A 197 -3.52 12.76 -2.95
N ASN A 198 -3.54 13.70 -3.89
CA ASN A 198 -4.78 14.29 -4.38
C ASN A 198 -5.65 13.25 -5.10
N ASP A 199 -5.05 12.39 -5.92
CA ASP A 199 -5.73 11.30 -6.64
C ASP A 199 -6.38 10.29 -5.67
N TYR A 200 -5.85 10.17 -4.46
CA TYR A 200 -6.43 9.36 -3.39
C TYR A 200 -7.46 10.14 -2.55
N PHE A 201 -7.15 11.34 -2.09
CA PHE A 201 -8.01 12.11 -1.19
C PHE A 201 -9.33 12.55 -1.84
N VAL A 202 -9.30 13.00 -3.09
CA VAL A 202 -10.51 13.52 -3.77
C VAL A 202 -11.60 12.46 -3.93
N PRO A 203 -11.35 11.27 -4.47
CA PRO A 203 -12.39 10.24 -4.58
C PRO A 203 -12.80 9.67 -3.21
N ARG A 204 -11.89 9.59 -2.22
CA ARG A 204 -12.20 9.18 -0.86
C ARG A 204 -13.18 10.16 -0.18
N GLU A 205 -12.95 11.47 -0.31
CA GLU A 205 -13.89 12.48 0.19
C GLU A 205 -15.26 12.37 -0.46
N ALA A 206 -15.33 12.11 -1.77
CA ALA A 206 -16.59 11.91 -2.48
C ALA A 206 -17.34 10.66 -1.97
N ALA A 207 -16.64 9.55 -1.77
CA ALA A 207 -17.20 8.32 -1.18
C ALA A 207 -17.74 8.58 0.24
N GLY A 208 -16.97 9.29 1.05
CA GLY A 208 -17.39 9.67 2.41
C GLY A 208 -18.66 10.51 2.45
N LYS A 209 -18.81 11.47 1.54
CA LYS A 209 -20.05 12.27 1.40
C LYS A 209 -21.25 11.39 1.05
N ALA A 210 -21.08 10.43 0.16
CA ALA A 210 -22.14 9.49 -0.19
C ALA A 210 -22.55 8.63 1.03
N LEU A 211 -21.60 8.22 1.87
CA LEU A 211 -21.91 7.47 3.10
C LEU A 211 -22.68 8.31 4.14
N LEU A 212 -22.40 9.61 4.26
CA LEU A 212 -23.20 10.49 5.14
C LEU A 212 -24.66 10.54 4.73
N GLU A 213 -24.96 10.52 3.44
CA GLU A 213 -26.33 10.45 2.92
C GLU A 213 -26.94 9.07 3.13
N LYS A 214 -26.21 8.00 2.79
CA LYS A 214 -26.62 6.59 2.93
C LYS A 214 -27.01 6.24 4.37
N TYR A 215 -26.23 6.67 5.34
CA TYR A 215 -26.42 6.35 6.75
C TYR A 215 -27.07 7.45 7.57
N ALA A 216 -27.82 8.37 6.93
CA ALA A 216 -28.59 9.44 7.58
C ALA A 216 -27.77 10.20 8.66
N ARG A 217 -26.48 10.47 8.40
CA ARG A 217 -25.51 11.10 9.30
C ARG A 217 -25.28 10.32 10.60
N ASN A 218 -25.19 9.01 10.51
CA ASN A 218 -24.78 8.18 11.64
C ASN A 218 -23.48 8.71 12.26
N GLN A 219 -23.42 8.72 13.60
CA GLN A 219 -22.28 9.32 14.33
C GLN A 219 -20.95 8.64 14.00
N ILE A 220 -20.91 7.31 13.77
CA ILE A 220 -19.70 6.57 13.39
C ILE A 220 -19.16 7.09 12.06
N VAL A 221 -20.03 7.34 11.08
CA VAL A 221 -19.63 7.91 9.78
C VAL A 221 -19.09 9.34 9.95
N VAL A 222 -19.77 10.15 10.78
CA VAL A 222 -19.34 11.53 11.06
C VAL A 222 -17.95 11.54 11.70
N ASP A 223 -17.72 10.69 12.70
CA ASP A 223 -16.44 10.61 13.42
C ASP A 223 -15.31 10.12 12.50
N TYR A 224 -15.58 9.09 11.68
CA TYR A 224 -14.63 8.61 10.67
C TYR A 224 -14.22 9.73 9.72
N LEU A 225 -15.17 10.43 9.13
CA LEU A 225 -14.88 11.49 8.15
C LEU A 225 -14.21 12.73 8.77
N LYS A 226 -14.34 12.93 10.07
CA LYS A 226 -13.62 13.98 10.78
C LYS A 226 -12.12 13.65 10.85
N GLU A 227 -11.76 12.41 11.17
CA GLU A 227 -10.36 11.97 11.17
C GLU A 227 -9.79 11.93 9.75
N ASP A 228 -10.56 11.47 8.77
CA ASP A 228 -10.22 11.49 7.35
C ASP A 228 -9.85 12.90 6.86
N LYS A 229 -10.68 13.88 7.20
CA LYS A 229 -10.44 15.30 6.89
C LYS A 229 -9.20 15.84 7.61
N ARG A 230 -8.95 15.43 8.84
CA ARG A 230 -7.76 15.80 9.60
C ARG A 230 -6.47 15.37 8.89
N GLU A 231 -6.44 14.15 8.34
CA GLU A 231 -5.29 13.66 7.54
C GLU A 231 -5.02 14.58 6.35
N VAL A 232 -6.07 14.94 5.59
CA VAL A 232 -5.95 15.86 4.43
C VAL A 232 -5.40 17.22 4.83
N GLU A 233 -5.91 17.79 5.93
CA GLU A 233 -5.47 19.10 6.45
C GLU A 233 -4.01 19.05 6.93
N LEU A 234 -3.61 17.98 7.62
CA LEU A 234 -2.23 17.78 8.08
C LEU A 234 -1.28 17.58 6.90
N TYR A 235 -1.68 16.78 5.90
CA TYR A 235 -0.88 16.64 4.69
C TYR A 235 -0.68 18.00 3.99
N ALA A 236 -1.73 18.76 3.78
CA ALA A 236 -1.63 20.08 3.15
C ALA A 236 -0.68 21.04 3.90
N LYS A 237 -0.64 20.93 5.24
CA LYS A 237 0.20 21.76 6.11
C LYS A 237 1.66 21.30 6.15
N TYR A 238 1.91 19.98 6.08
CA TYR A 238 3.23 19.38 6.38
C TYR A 238 3.86 18.59 5.23
N LYS A 239 3.27 18.56 4.04
CA LYS A 239 3.76 17.83 2.86
C LYS A 239 5.20 18.12 2.43
N GLN A 240 5.78 19.25 2.89
CA GLN A 240 7.18 19.59 2.65
C GLN A 240 8.14 18.86 3.60
N HIS A 241 7.65 18.27 4.70
CA HIS A 241 8.47 17.62 5.72
C HIS A 241 8.41 16.11 5.65
N TYR A 242 7.30 15.52 5.15
CA TYR A 242 7.11 14.09 5.04
C TYR A 242 6.35 13.72 3.76
N GLY A 243 6.39 12.46 3.41
CA GLY A 243 5.60 11.90 2.31
C GLY A 243 5.78 10.39 2.20
N TYR A 244 4.96 9.75 1.37
CA TYR A 244 5.22 8.36 0.99
C TYR A 244 6.45 8.29 0.10
N VAL A 245 7.34 7.35 0.42
CA VAL A 245 8.59 7.11 -0.29
C VAL A 245 8.61 5.67 -0.79
N PHE A 246 8.91 5.47 -2.06
CA PHE A 246 9.25 4.16 -2.58
C PHE A 246 10.66 3.77 -2.14
N TYR A 247 10.81 2.51 -1.74
CA TYR A 247 12.08 1.86 -1.44
C TYR A 247 12.19 0.61 -2.30
N ILE A 248 13.24 0.50 -3.08
CA ILE A 248 13.53 -0.62 -3.95
C ILE A 248 14.81 -1.28 -3.47
N GLY A 249 14.73 -2.56 -3.14
CA GLY A 249 15.86 -3.36 -2.71
C GLY A 249 15.97 -4.67 -3.48
N LYS A 250 17.20 -5.16 -3.65
CA LYS A 250 17.50 -6.45 -4.27
C LYS A 250 18.05 -7.40 -3.22
N LYS A 251 17.51 -8.60 -3.10
CA LYS A 251 18.00 -9.62 -2.16
C LYS A 251 19.43 -10.02 -2.51
N ALA A 252 20.34 -10.00 -1.53
CA ALA A 252 21.74 -10.34 -1.67
C ALA A 252 21.99 -11.86 -1.83
#